data_3a7ae01826c5a05e741a18e8393f6a65
#
_entry.id   3a7ae01826c5a05e741a18e8393f6a65
#
_cell.length_a   1.000
_cell.length_b   1.000
_cell.length_c   1.000
_cell.angle_alpha   90.00
_cell.angle_beta   90.00
_cell.angle_gamma   90.00
#
_symmetry.space_group_name_H-M   'P 1'
#
loop_
_entity.id
_entity.type
_entity.pdbx_description
1 polymer ?
#
loop_
_entity_poly.entity_id
_entity_poly.type
_entity_poly.pdbx_seq_one_letter_code
_entity_poly.pdbx_strand_id
1 'polypeptide(L)'
;MNQLVRAVYRLVMVLLAAPAIAQAPHHEHPAPEQLGRVHFETSCSPDVTQAFNRAVALLHSFSFSTAKQGFLDVAAADPSCAMAHWGVAMTQWSNPFSLQRSAATLADGHAAAARAATTGNPTPRERAYIAAVTELYRNYETVDQRTRVVAYERAMERLHNEYPDDQEA
;
A
#
# COMPACT_ATOMS: atom_id res chain seq x y z
N MET A 1 -27.30 24.92 64.56
CA MET A 1 -27.21 25.11 63.12
C MET A 1 -28.63 25.16 62.59
N ASN A 2 -29.10 26.37 62.20
CA ASN A 2 -30.50 26.67 61.93
C ASN A 2 -31.09 25.91 60.73
N GLN A 3 -32.34 25.57 60.78
CA GLN A 3 -33.02 24.88 59.65
C GLN A 3 -32.93 25.61 58.32
N LEU A 4 -32.82 26.94 58.34
CA LEU A 4 -32.63 27.79 57.20
C LEU A 4 -31.27 27.51 56.49
N VAL A 5 -30.20 27.33 57.26
CA VAL A 5 -28.86 27.03 56.71
C VAL A 5 -28.83 25.67 56.02
N ARG A 6 -29.58 24.68 56.56
CA ARG A 6 -29.67 23.35 55.92
C ARG A 6 -30.49 23.37 54.64
N ALA A 7 -31.51 24.24 54.54
CA ALA A 7 -32.33 24.38 53.35
C ALA A 7 -31.53 25.06 52.21
N VAL A 8 -30.76 26.10 52.52
CA VAL A 8 -29.90 26.77 51.56
C VAL A 8 -28.78 25.85 51.05
N TYR A 9 -28.16 25.02 51.93
CA TYR A 9 -27.13 24.06 51.54
C TYR A 9 -27.65 22.96 50.61
N ARG A 10 -28.92 22.51 50.84
CA ARG A 10 -29.57 21.53 49.96
C ARG A 10 -29.95 22.12 48.60
N LEU A 11 -30.34 23.39 48.56
CA LEU A 11 -30.69 24.08 47.32
C LEU A 11 -29.46 24.36 46.44
N VAL A 12 -28.32 24.73 47.05
CA VAL A 12 -27.06 24.98 46.33
C VAL A 12 -26.45 23.70 45.78
N MET A 13 -26.60 22.54 46.49
CA MET A 13 -26.06 21.26 46.00
C MET A 13 -26.88 20.66 44.85
N VAL A 14 -28.17 21.00 44.70
CA VAL A 14 -28.98 20.52 43.56
C VAL A 14 -28.71 21.30 42.29
N LEU A 15 -28.20 22.53 42.37
CA LEU A 15 -27.87 23.37 41.20
C LEU A 15 -26.51 23.06 40.57
N LEU A 16 -25.66 22.21 41.20
CA LEU A 16 -24.33 21.86 40.68
C LEU A 16 -24.28 20.51 39.92
N ALA A 17 -25.41 19.81 39.80
CA ALA A 17 -25.49 18.63 38.95
C ALA A 17 -25.78 19.05 37.51
N ALA A 18 -24.78 19.60 36.83
CA ALA A 18 -24.84 19.76 35.40
C ALA A 18 -24.90 18.35 34.75
N PRO A 19 -25.86 18.07 33.86
CA PRO A 19 -25.84 16.83 33.12
C PRO A 19 -24.56 16.75 32.33
N ALA A 20 -23.74 15.75 32.59
CA ALA A 20 -22.64 15.40 31.69
C ALA A 20 -23.30 15.00 30.35
N ILE A 21 -23.29 15.91 29.38
CA ILE A 21 -23.63 15.59 28.01
C ILE A 21 -22.57 14.60 27.57
N ALA A 22 -22.89 13.32 27.56
CA ALA A 22 -22.08 12.30 26.95
C ALA A 22 -21.97 12.70 25.47
N GLN A 23 -20.82 13.21 25.07
CA GLN A 23 -20.49 13.39 23.66
C GLN A 23 -20.50 11.98 23.05
N ALA A 24 -21.48 11.74 22.18
CA ALA A 24 -21.46 10.54 21.35
C ALA A 24 -20.10 10.51 20.60
N PRO A 25 -19.48 9.33 20.50
CA PRO A 25 -18.24 9.23 19.72
C PRO A 25 -18.55 9.77 18.33
N HIS A 26 -17.87 10.85 17.95
CA HIS A 26 -17.86 11.32 16.58
C HIS A 26 -17.22 10.20 15.76
N HIS A 27 -18.04 9.45 15.04
CA HIS A 27 -17.56 8.64 13.95
C HIS A 27 -17.06 9.63 12.89
N GLU A 28 -15.77 9.99 12.96
CA GLU A 28 -15.11 10.64 11.85
C GLU A 28 -15.22 9.67 10.67
N HIS A 29 -16.11 9.99 9.73
CA HIS A 29 -16.04 9.34 8.42
C HIS A 29 -14.66 9.67 7.85
N PRO A 30 -13.87 8.67 7.44
CA PRO A 30 -12.59 8.95 6.80
C PRO A 30 -12.82 9.98 5.70
N ALA A 31 -12.01 11.03 5.68
CA ALA A 31 -12.06 12.00 4.60
C ALA A 31 -11.97 11.23 3.26
N PRO A 32 -12.66 11.68 2.21
CA PRO A 32 -12.55 11.04 0.90
C PRO A 32 -11.09 10.89 0.54
N GLU A 33 -10.69 9.69 0.13
CA GLU A 33 -9.31 9.39 -0.23
C GLU A 33 -8.85 10.32 -1.36
N GLN A 34 -7.86 11.18 -1.09
CA GLN A 34 -7.28 12.09 -2.06
C GLN A 34 -6.01 11.47 -2.63
N LEU A 35 -6.18 10.60 -3.62
CA LEU A 35 -5.08 10.00 -4.35
C LEU A 35 -4.77 10.81 -5.61
N GLY A 36 -3.47 10.85 -6.00
CA GLY A 36 -3.05 11.29 -7.32
C GLY A 36 -3.67 10.44 -8.43
N ARG A 37 -3.53 10.90 -9.67
CA ARG A 37 -3.95 10.11 -10.84
C ARG A 37 -2.75 9.38 -11.39
N VAL A 38 -2.91 8.07 -11.57
CA VAL A 38 -1.94 7.19 -12.21
C VAL A 38 -2.54 6.64 -13.50
N HIS A 39 -1.73 6.54 -14.51
CA HIS A 39 -2.05 5.86 -15.76
C HIS A 39 -0.92 4.88 -16.07
N PHE A 40 -1.08 3.65 -15.60
CA PHE A 40 -0.12 2.56 -15.83
C PHE A 40 -0.75 1.56 -16.79
N GLU A 41 -0.29 1.57 -18.04
CA GLU A 41 -0.76 0.62 -19.04
C GLU A 41 -0.35 -0.81 -18.69
N THR A 42 -1.30 -1.74 -18.79
CA THR A 42 -1.04 -3.17 -18.55
C THR A 42 -1.76 -4.03 -19.58
N SER A 43 -1.28 -5.25 -19.74
CA SER A 43 -1.94 -6.30 -20.52
C SER A 43 -3.07 -7.02 -19.77
N CYS A 44 -3.40 -6.56 -18.57
CA CYS A 44 -4.50 -7.07 -17.77
C CYS A 44 -5.86 -6.73 -18.41
N SER A 45 -6.93 -7.40 -17.98
CA SER A 45 -8.29 -7.10 -18.43
C SER A 45 -8.62 -5.62 -18.26
N PRO A 46 -9.26 -4.97 -19.26
CA PRO A 46 -9.75 -3.59 -19.11
C PRO A 46 -10.63 -3.37 -17.87
N ASP A 47 -11.35 -4.40 -17.43
CA ASP A 47 -12.25 -4.33 -16.27
C ASP A 47 -11.52 -4.07 -14.96
N VAL A 48 -10.23 -4.42 -14.86
CA VAL A 48 -9.42 -4.18 -13.66
C VAL A 48 -8.53 -2.94 -13.74
N THR A 49 -8.50 -2.23 -14.87
CA THR A 49 -7.60 -1.07 -15.09
C THR A 49 -7.73 -0.01 -14.02
N GLN A 50 -8.97 0.36 -13.65
CA GLN A 50 -9.20 1.39 -12.64
C GLN A 50 -8.71 0.94 -11.26
N ALA A 51 -9.00 -0.31 -10.88
CA ALA A 51 -8.57 -0.89 -9.61
C ALA A 51 -7.04 -0.99 -9.53
N PHE A 52 -6.39 -1.40 -10.63
CA PHE A 52 -4.94 -1.47 -10.73
C PHE A 52 -4.30 -0.07 -10.57
N ASN A 53 -4.75 0.92 -11.33
CA ASN A 53 -4.23 2.29 -11.24
C ASN A 53 -4.42 2.89 -9.83
N ARG A 54 -5.56 2.60 -9.18
CA ARG A 54 -5.77 2.99 -7.78
C ARG A 54 -4.77 2.32 -6.83
N ALA A 55 -4.48 1.04 -7.03
CA ALA A 55 -3.50 0.32 -6.20
C ALA A 55 -2.08 0.90 -6.39
N VAL A 56 -1.70 1.30 -7.61
CA VAL A 56 -0.43 2.00 -7.88
C VAL A 56 -0.41 3.38 -7.20
N ALA A 57 -1.50 4.16 -7.27
CA ALA A 57 -1.59 5.45 -6.59
C ALA A 57 -1.45 5.31 -5.06
N LEU A 58 -2.02 4.26 -4.47
CA LEU A 58 -1.84 3.91 -3.06
C LEU A 58 -0.39 3.54 -2.73
N LEU A 59 0.28 2.80 -3.61
CA LEU A 59 1.69 2.45 -3.48
C LEU A 59 2.56 3.72 -3.45
N HIS A 60 2.33 4.66 -4.37
CA HIS A 60 3.02 5.96 -4.42
C HIS A 60 2.72 6.84 -3.20
N SER A 61 1.56 6.66 -2.58
CA SER A 61 1.15 7.36 -1.37
C SER A 61 1.61 6.68 -0.08
N PHE A 62 2.50 5.69 -0.16
CA PHE A 62 3.03 4.90 0.96
C PHE A 62 1.96 4.12 1.76
N SER A 63 0.76 3.95 1.20
CA SER A 63 -0.33 3.16 1.79
C SER A 63 -0.18 1.68 1.46
N PHE A 64 0.96 1.09 1.83
CA PHE A 64 1.40 -0.24 1.37
C PHE A 64 0.42 -1.37 1.67
N SER A 65 -0.21 -1.39 2.84
CA SER A 65 -1.17 -2.44 3.20
C SER A 65 -2.44 -2.37 2.33
N THR A 66 -2.96 -1.16 2.10
CA THR A 66 -4.14 -0.95 1.27
C THR A 66 -3.82 -1.20 -0.21
N ALA A 67 -2.63 -0.77 -0.67
CA ALA A 67 -2.14 -1.06 -2.01
C ALA A 67 -2.02 -2.57 -2.25
N LYS A 68 -1.43 -3.32 -1.29
CA LYS A 68 -1.32 -4.78 -1.36
C LYS A 68 -2.68 -5.43 -1.53
N GLN A 69 -3.68 -5.03 -0.71
CA GLN A 69 -5.03 -5.56 -0.84
C GLN A 69 -5.61 -5.24 -2.22
N GLY A 70 -5.46 -4.00 -2.71
CA GLY A 70 -5.91 -3.61 -4.05
C GLY A 70 -5.29 -4.48 -5.17
N PHE A 71 -4.00 -4.77 -5.12
CA PHE A 71 -3.36 -5.66 -6.09
C PHE A 71 -3.83 -7.12 -5.96
N LEU A 72 -4.11 -7.60 -4.75
CA LEU A 72 -4.67 -8.94 -4.54
C LEU A 72 -6.10 -9.03 -5.11
N ASP A 73 -6.91 -7.98 -4.94
CA ASP A 73 -8.26 -7.91 -5.51
C ASP A 73 -8.21 -7.91 -7.04
N VAL A 74 -7.25 -7.19 -7.65
CA VAL A 74 -6.98 -7.23 -9.10
C VAL A 74 -6.61 -8.64 -9.55
N ALA A 75 -5.68 -9.32 -8.84
CA ALA A 75 -5.27 -10.68 -9.17
C ALA A 75 -6.43 -11.70 -9.04
N ALA A 76 -7.37 -11.45 -8.12
CA ALA A 76 -8.57 -12.28 -7.97
C ALA A 76 -9.59 -12.05 -9.09
N ALA A 77 -9.74 -10.80 -9.54
CA ALA A 77 -10.65 -10.44 -10.64
C ALA A 77 -10.09 -10.81 -12.02
N ASP A 78 -8.78 -10.72 -12.20
CA ASP A 78 -8.06 -11.15 -13.41
C ASP A 78 -6.86 -12.03 -13.02
N PRO A 79 -7.03 -13.35 -12.94
CA PRO A 79 -5.95 -14.28 -12.60
C PRO A 79 -4.81 -14.32 -13.64
N SER A 80 -4.98 -13.72 -14.81
CA SER A 80 -3.95 -13.63 -15.85
C SER A 80 -3.10 -12.36 -15.75
N CYS A 81 -3.46 -11.42 -14.86
CA CYS A 81 -2.79 -10.15 -14.67
C CYS A 81 -1.45 -10.33 -13.92
N ALA A 82 -0.35 -10.47 -14.65
CA ALA A 82 0.99 -10.58 -14.10
C ALA A 82 1.37 -9.36 -13.25
N MET A 83 0.95 -8.15 -13.69
CA MET A 83 1.28 -6.90 -13.04
C MET A 83 0.62 -6.74 -11.66
N ALA A 84 -0.49 -7.44 -11.39
CA ALA A 84 -1.05 -7.49 -10.04
C ALA A 84 -0.07 -8.15 -9.05
N HIS A 85 0.60 -9.22 -9.44
CA HIS A 85 1.62 -9.85 -8.61
C HIS A 85 2.91 -9.03 -8.51
N TRP A 86 3.30 -8.30 -9.58
CA TRP A 86 4.34 -7.28 -9.51
C TRP A 86 4.02 -6.23 -8.43
N GLY A 87 2.80 -5.71 -8.42
CA GLY A 87 2.36 -4.75 -7.43
C GLY A 87 2.42 -5.30 -6.00
N VAL A 88 1.99 -6.54 -5.78
CA VAL A 88 2.16 -7.22 -4.48
C VAL A 88 3.63 -7.28 -4.08
N ALA A 89 4.55 -7.63 -4.99
CA ALA A 89 5.97 -7.65 -4.71
C ALA A 89 6.49 -6.25 -4.33
N MET A 90 6.10 -5.20 -5.05
CA MET A 90 6.47 -3.81 -4.71
C MET A 90 5.99 -3.40 -3.31
N THR A 91 4.77 -3.78 -2.93
CA THR A 91 4.26 -3.46 -1.58
C THR A 91 5.01 -4.19 -0.46
N GLN A 92 5.55 -5.37 -0.72
CA GLN A 92 6.39 -6.09 0.26
C GLN A 92 7.76 -5.42 0.43
N TRP A 93 8.27 -4.74 -0.60
CA TRP A 93 9.46 -3.91 -0.43
C TRP A 93 9.17 -2.73 0.50
N SER A 94 7.95 -2.22 0.48
CA SER A 94 7.42 -1.17 1.37
C SER A 94 8.28 0.12 1.39
N ASN A 95 8.39 0.78 2.55
CA ASN A 95 9.09 2.04 2.69
C ASN A 95 10.58 1.93 2.24
N PRO A 96 11.00 2.63 1.18
CA PRO A 96 12.38 2.56 0.67
C PRO A 96 13.43 3.06 1.68
N PHE A 97 13.02 3.86 2.66
CA PHE A 97 13.91 4.38 3.71
C PHE A 97 14.11 3.39 4.87
N SER A 98 13.44 2.25 4.86
CA SER A 98 13.65 1.22 5.89
C SER A 98 14.99 0.53 5.70
N LEU A 99 15.79 0.46 6.79
CA LEU A 99 17.15 -0.05 6.73
C LEU A 99 17.21 -1.57 6.45
N GLN A 100 16.27 -2.32 7.00
CA GLN A 100 16.23 -3.78 6.84
C GLN A 100 14.80 -4.30 6.74
N ARG A 101 14.64 -5.42 6.05
CA ARG A 101 13.37 -6.14 5.93
C ARG A 101 13.48 -7.50 6.62
N SER A 102 12.37 -7.95 7.20
CA SER A 102 12.32 -9.27 7.81
C SER A 102 12.46 -10.38 6.76
N ALA A 103 12.99 -11.54 7.18
CA ALA A 103 13.06 -12.70 6.29
C ALA A 103 11.68 -13.10 5.74
N ALA A 104 10.63 -13.00 6.56
CA ALA A 104 9.25 -13.28 6.12
C ALA A 104 8.81 -12.32 5.01
N THR A 105 9.04 -11.01 5.17
CA THR A 105 8.72 -10.01 4.15
C THR A 105 9.47 -10.26 2.84
N LEU A 106 10.74 -10.65 2.92
CA LEU A 106 11.55 -10.98 1.75
C LEU A 106 11.06 -12.26 1.07
N ALA A 107 10.67 -13.28 1.83
CA ALA A 107 10.08 -14.51 1.30
C ALA A 107 8.75 -14.23 0.57
N ASP A 108 7.85 -13.43 1.18
CA ASP A 108 6.58 -13.04 0.58
C ASP A 108 6.78 -12.26 -0.73
N GLY A 109 7.71 -11.29 -0.73
CA GLY A 109 8.05 -10.51 -1.91
C GLY A 109 8.66 -11.36 -3.02
N HIS A 110 9.55 -12.29 -2.67
CA HIS A 110 10.11 -13.26 -3.62
C HIS A 110 9.02 -14.14 -4.25
N ALA A 111 8.09 -14.66 -3.42
CA ALA A 111 6.99 -15.47 -3.92
C ALA A 111 6.06 -14.67 -4.87
N ALA A 112 5.80 -13.40 -4.55
CA ALA A 112 4.99 -12.53 -5.41
C ALA A 112 5.69 -12.24 -6.74
N ALA A 113 6.99 -11.90 -6.72
CA ALA A 113 7.79 -11.68 -7.93
C ALA A 113 7.86 -12.94 -8.81
N ALA A 114 8.03 -14.11 -8.21
CA ALA A 114 8.02 -15.39 -8.93
C ALA A 114 6.67 -15.67 -9.60
N ARG A 115 5.56 -15.36 -8.91
CA ARG A 115 4.21 -15.46 -9.52
C ARG A 115 4.06 -14.50 -10.69
N ALA A 116 4.49 -13.24 -10.56
CA ALA A 116 4.45 -12.29 -11.67
C ALA A 116 5.18 -12.82 -12.91
N ALA A 117 6.35 -13.45 -12.73
CA ALA A 117 7.16 -14.00 -13.82
C ALA A 117 6.51 -15.20 -14.54
N THR A 118 5.57 -15.89 -13.90
CA THR A 118 4.92 -17.12 -14.44
C THR A 118 3.44 -16.95 -14.75
N THR A 119 2.87 -15.77 -14.51
CA THR A 119 1.45 -15.48 -14.73
C THR A 119 1.20 -14.87 -16.10
N GLY A 120 0.17 -15.32 -16.79
CA GLY A 120 -0.36 -14.72 -18.01
C GLY A 120 0.65 -14.61 -19.15
N ASN A 121 0.50 -13.55 -19.95
CA ASN A 121 1.40 -13.25 -21.05
C ASN A 121 1.75 -11.75 -21.06
N PRO A 122 2.58 -11.30 -20.13
CA PRO A 122 2.95 -9.88 -20.00
C PRO A 122 3.66 -9.37 -21.26
N THR A 123 3.49 -8.09 -21.57
CA THR A 123 4.19 -7.39 -22.65
C THR A 123 5.70 -7.34 -22.39
N PRO A 124 6.54 -7.02 -23.39
CA PRO A 124 7.98 -6.81 -23.17
C PRO A 124 8.26 -5.80 -22.06
N ARG A 125 7.53 -4.66 -22.05
CA ARG A 125 7.63 -3.63 -21.02
C ARG A 125 7.28 -4.19 -19.61
N GLU A 126 6.19 -4.89 -19.48
CA GLU A 126 5.80 -5.50 -18.20
C GLU A 126 6.79 -6.54 -17.72
N ARG A 127 7.36 -7.35 -18.64
CA ARG A 127 8.44 -8.28 -18.30
C ARG A 127 9.67 -7.56 -17.75
N ALA A 128 10.01 -6.38 -18.25
CA ALA A 128 11.12 -5.59 -17.74
C ALA A 128 10.84 -5.10 -16.30
N TYR A 129 9.63 -4.64 -16.00
CA TYR A 129 9.21 -4.30 -14.62
C TYR A 129 9.27 -5.51 -13.68
N ILE A 130 8.78 -6.66 -14.14
CA ILE A 130 8.80 -7.91 -13.35
C ILE A 130 10.24 -8.37 -13.11
N ALA A 131 11.11 -8.29 -14.13
CA ALA A 131 12.52 -8.60 -13.97
C ALA A 131 13.21 -7.65 -12.98
N ALA A 132 12.89 -6.36 -13.04
CA ALA A 132 13.44 -5.38 -12.11
C ALA A 132 13.03 -5.69 -10.66
N VAL A 133 11.74 -5.87 -10.37
CA VAL A 133 11.29 -6.17 -9.00
C VAL A 133 11.87 -7.49 -8.47
N THR A 134 12.14 -8.45 -9.34
CA THR A 134 12.77 -9.72 -8.98
C THR A 134 14.17 -9.52 -8.40
N GLU A 135 14.93 -8.50 -8.87
CA GLU A 135 16.24 -8.18 -8.33
C GLU A 135 16.22 -7.82 -6.85
N LEU A 136 15.14 -7.18 -6.36
CA LEU A 136 14.99 -6.84 -4.94
C LEU A 136 14.98 -8.09 -4.03
N TYR A 137 14.60 -9.23 -4.59
CA TYR A 137 14.40 -10.48 -3.85
C TYR A 137 15.34 -11.61 -4.25
N ARG A 138 16.22 -11.37 -5.24
CA ARG A 138 17.14 -12.40 -5.73
C ARG A 138 18.08 -12.87 -4.63
N ASN A 139 18.07 -14.18 -4.35
CA ASN A 139 18.95 -14.80 -3.36
C ASN A 139 19.01 -14.03 -2.01
N TYR A 140 17.86 -13.53 -1.55
CA TYR A 140 17.76 -12.65 -0.40
C TYR A 140 18.34 -13.22 0.89
N GLU A 141 18.54 -14.54 0.97
CA GLU A 141 19.15 -15.23 2.13
C GLU A 141 20.68 -15.07 2.15
N THR A 142 21.31 -14.88 1.00
CA THR A 142 22.78 -14.89 0.85
C THR A 142 23.35 -13.61 0.27
N VAL A 143 22.53 -12.83 -0.48
CA VAL A 143 22.95 -11.56 -1.08
C VAL A 143 22.42 -10.41 -0.23
N ASP A 144 23.32 -9.50 0.15
CA ASP A 144 22.98 -8.34 0.97
C ASP A 144 21.98 -7.40 0.26
N GLN A 145 21.24 -6.64 1.06
CA GLN A 145 20.17 -5.77 0.56
C GLN A 145 20.71 -4.69 -0.41
N ARG A 146 21.87 -4.10 -0.13
CA ARG A 146 22.43 -3.03 -0.96
C ARG A 146 22.75 -3.53 -2.37
N THR A 147 23.35 -4.70 -2.48
CA THR A 147 23.65 -5.34 -3.78
C THR A 147 22.37 -5.57 -4.57
N ARG A 148 21.28 -6.02 -3.93
CA ARG A 148 19.98 -6.23 -4.58
C ARG A 148 19.33 -4.93 -5.03
N VAL A 149 19.40 -3.88 -4.20
CA VAL A 149 18.88 -2.54 -4.57
C VAL A 149 19.62 -1.96 -5.76
N VAL A 150 20.97 -2.07 -5.81
CA VAL A 150 21.76 -1.61 -6.96
C VAL A 150 21.40 -2.41 -8.23
N ALA A 151 21.11 -3.71 -8.09
CA ALA A 151 20.68 -4.51 -9.23
C ALA A 151 19.29 -4.08 -9.74
N TYR A 152 18.36 -3.76 -8.83
CA TYR A 152 17.06 -3.18 -9.15
C TYR A 152 17.21 -1.82 -9.87
N GLU A 153 17.98 -0.89 -9.31
CA GLU A 153 18.26 0.41 -9.90
C GLU A 153 18.75 0.27 -11.36
N ARG A 154 19.74 -0.58 -11.60
CA ARG A 154 20.25 -0.84 -12.95
C ARG A 154 19.21 -1.46 -13.89
N ALA A 155 18.29 -2.28 -13.35
CA ALA A 155 17.20 -2.84 -14.15
C ALA A 155 16.19 -1.76 -14.53
N MET A 156 15.85 -0.86 -13.60
CA MET A 156 14.97 0.28 -13.88
C MET A 156 15.61 1.29 -14.83
N GLU A 157 16.93 1.55 -14.72
CA GLU A 157 17.65 2.40 -15.67
C GLU A 157 17.57 1.84 -17.11
N ARG A 158 17.73 0.52 -17.28
CA ARG A 158 17.57 -0.11 -18.61
C ARG A 158 16.14 0.03 -19.12
N LEU A 159 15.15 -0.17 -18.26
CA LEU A 159 13.73 -0.03 -18.59
C LEU A 159 13.44 1.40 -19.04
N HIS A 160 13.87 2.40 -18.28
CA HIS A 160 13.71 3.81 -18.64
C HIS A 160 14.38 4.15 -19.98
N ASN A 161 15.57 3.64 -20.24
CA ASN A 161 16.27 3.86 -21.52
C ASN A 161 15.54 3.20 -22.70
N GLU A 162 14.87 2.07 -22.49
CA GLU A 162 14.09 1.37 -23.52
C GLU A 162 12.71 2.02 -23.73
N TYR A 163 12.12 2.58 -22.66
CA TYR A 163 10.79 3.22 -22.66
C TYR A 163 10.86 4.64 -22.08
N PRO A 164 11.49 5.61 -22.74
CA PRO A 164 11.78 6.93 -22.18
C PRO A 164 10.53 7.79 -21.88
N ASP A 165 9.40 7.47 -22.52
CA ASP A 165 8.13 8.16 -22.30
C ASP A 165 7.30 7.52 -21.16
N ASP A 166 7.80 6.45 -20.55
CA ASP A 166 7.15 5.78 -19.44
C ASP A 166 7.41 6.54 -18.13
N GLN A 167 6.39 7.22 -17.62
CA GLN A 167 6.50 8.02 -16.40
C GLN A 167 6.65 7.19 -15.11
N GLU A 168 6.42 5.88 -15.19
CA GLU A 168 6.54 4.95 -14.07
C GLU A 168 7.92 4.25 -14.04
N ALA A 169 8.76 4.46 -15.06
CA ALA A 169 10.09 3.84 -15.23
C ALA A 169 11.24 4.70 -14.68
#